data_e0dcc59d03d7012f1090e81c4210f5bd
#
_entry.id   e0dcc59d03d7012f1090e81c4210f5bd
#
_cell.length_a   1.000
_cell.length_b   1.000
_cell.length_c   1.000
_cell.angle_alpha   90.00
_cell.angle_beta   90.00
_cell.angle_gamma   90.00
#
_symmetry.space_group_name_H-M   'P 1'
#
loop_
_entity.id
_entity.type
_entity.pdbx_description
1 polymer ?
#
loop_
_entity_poly.entity_id
_entity_poly.type
_entity_poly.pdbx_seq_one_letter_code
_entity_poly.pdbx_strand_id
1 'polypeptide(L)'
;MSAHTAQTELKLIGKLILEGEMHCETGLHVGAGKGSLEIGGADNPVVKDAHGRPYVPGSTLRGRIRALLEQSTGMAIPSELVFISKRKGQEVRIHQSDRPDDEICVLFGRSPGRMEKVGGGDIESNHATPARLSVFDAPLVPESITPQMRETLDDELTEVKSENAIDRITSHANPRTLERVPAGARFRVRMVLDILCVEDSALPALLTQGLRLLEDDALGGGGSRGSGRVRFDNLKMTWRGKDYYASGAAEREIAAGADVAALQAKLQEIGDSLVAA
;
A
#
# COMPACT_ATOMS: atom_id res chain seq x y z
N MET A 1 19.10 -15.11 35.63
CA MET A 1 19.89 -15.32 34.39
C MET A 1 19.35 -14.36 33.37
N SER A 2 20.07 -13.29 33.10
CA SER A 2 19.67 -12.21 32.20
C SER A 2 19.73 -12.71 30.76
N ALA A 3 18.57 -12.90 30.12
CA ALA A 3 18.52 -13.11 28.70
C ALA A 3 18.92 -11.78 28.02
N HIS A 4 20.15 -11.68 27.57
CA HIS A 4 20.57 -10.65 26.63
C HIS A 4 19.73 -10.85 25.38
N THR A 5 18.70 -10.05 25.22
CA THR A 5 18.05 -9.84 23.93
C THR A 5 19.12 -9.23 23.03
N ALA A 6 19.67 -10.03 22.13
CA ALA A 6 20.57 -9.55 21.10
C ALA A 6 19.81 -8.47 20.34
N GLN A 7 20.14 -7.20 20.56
CA GLN A 7 19.76 -6.13 19.65
C GLN A 7 20.39 -6.49 18.30
N THR A 8 19.57 -6.90 17.36
CA THR A 8 20.02 -7.11 15.98
C THR A 8 20.64 -5.79 15.51
N GLU A 9 21.93 -5.82 15.20
CA GLU A 9 22.63 -4.62 14.73
C GLU A 9 22.07 -4.26 13.34
N LEU A 10 21.22 -3.23 13.28
CA LEU A 10 20.60 -2.78 12.04
C LEU A 10 21.64 -1.99 11.24
N LYS A 11 22.17 -2.61 10.19
CA LYS A 11 23.15 -1.99 9.29
C LYS A 11 22.69 -2.14 7.86
N LEU A 12 22.65 -1.04 7.12
CA LEU A 12 22.24 -1.07 5.74
C LEU A 12 23.13 -2.02 4.92
N ILE A 13 22.53 -3.09 4.42
CA ILE A 13 23.13 -4.02 3.44
C ILE A 13 22.86 -3.48 2.03
N GLY A 14 21.63 -3.00 1.80
CA GLY A 14 21.25 -2.40 0.53
C GLY A 14 19.76 -2.04 0.48
N LYS A 15 19.33 -1.59 -0.69
CA LYS A 15 17.92 -1.24 -0.96
C LYS A 15 17.46 -1.91 -2.24
N LEU A 16 16.24 -2.44 -2.19
CA LEU A 16 15.49 -2.80 -3.38
C LEU A 16 14.56 -1.65 -3.74
N ILE A 17 14.64 -1.22 -4.98
CA ILE A 17 13.80 -0.15 -5.52
C ILE A 17 12.88 -0.77 -6.56
N LEU A 18 11.58 -0.71 -6.30
CA LEU A 18 10.52 -1.15 -7.20
C LEU A 18 9.86 0.09 -7.81
N GLU A 19 9.88 0.18 -9.12
CA GLU A 19 9.24 1.22 -9.92
C GLU A 19 8.37 0.58 -11.00
N GLY A 20 7.31 1.27 -11.43
CA GLY A 20 6.45 0.79 -12.49
C GLY A 20 5.14 1.56 -12.56
N GLU A 21 4.12 0.94 -13.14
CA GLU A 21 2.81 1.53 -13.32
C GLU A 21 1.72 0.68 -12.65
N MET A 22 0.77 1.36 -12.04
CA MET A 22 -0.47 0.79 -11.55
C MET A 22 -1.60 1.23 -12.46
N HIS A 23 -2.22 0.29 -13.14
CA HIS A 23 -3.36 0.50 -14.05
C HIS A 23 -4.67 0.39 -13.30
N CYS A 24 -5.60 1.30 -13.52
CA CYS A 24 -6.98 1.21 -13.07
C CYS A 24 -7.78 0.37 -14.06
N GLU A 25 -8.09 -0.89 -13.73
CA GLU A 25 -8.99 -1.73 -14.54
C GLU A 25 -10.45 -1.28 -14.41
N THR A 26 -10.80 -0.68 -13.28
CA THR A 26 -12.09 -0.02 -13.03
C THR A 26 -11.87 1.37 -12.44
N GLY A 27 -12.89 2.22 -12.45
CA GLY A 27 -12.78 3.56 -11.86
C GLY A 27 -12.29 3.52 -10.42
N LEU A 28 -11.30 4.37 -10.09
CA LEU A 28 -10.64 4.39 -8.79
C LEU A 28 -11.06 5.61 -7.98
N HIS A 29 -11.55 5.39 -6.76
CA HIS A 29 -11.84 6.43 -5.78
C HIS A 29 -10.91 6.33 -4.58
N VAL A 30 -10.01 7.28 -4.42
CA VAL A 30 -9.26 7.53 -3.19
C VAL A 30 -9.69 8.87 -2.64
N GLY A 31 -10.50 8.85 -1.58
CA GLY A 31 -11.17 10.06 -1.08
C GLY A 31 -10.23 11.08 -0.45
N ALA A 32 -10.50 12.35 -0.69
CA ALA A 32 -9.72 13.48 -0.18
C ALA A 32 -9.97 13.82 1.30
N GLY A 33 -10.88 13.12 1.97
CA GLY A 33 -11.28 13.47 3.35
C GLY A 33 -12.24 14.66 3.42
N LYS A 34 -12.79 14.92 4.63
CA LYS A 34 -13.89 15.87 4.84
C LYS A 34 -13.55 17.37 4.66
N GLY A 35 -12.33 17.73 4.30
CA GLY A 35 -11.86 19.12 4.24
C GLY A 35 -11.87 19.78 2.85
N SER A 36 -12.18 19.04 1.78
CA SER A 36 -12.05 19.49 0.38
C SER A 36 -13.38 19.58 -0.37
N LEU A 37 -14.47 19.94 0.31
CA LEU A 37 -15.76 20.17 -0.36
C LEU A 37 -15.72 21.48 -1.15
N GLU A 38 -15.65 21.37 -2.46
CA GLU A 38 -15.89 22.50 -3.37
C GLU A 38 -17.40 22.71 -3.52
N ILE A 39 -17.82 23.99 -3.60
CA ILE A 39 -19.23 24.36 -3.83
C ILE A 39 -19.64 23.87 -5.22
N GLY A 40 -20.55 22.89 -5.28
CA GLY A 40 -21.04 22.30 -6.54
C GLY A 40 -20.26 21.08 -7.02
N GLY A 41 -19.25 20.60 -6.26
CA GLY A 41 -18.51 19.37 -6.55
C GLY A 41 -19.25 18.09 -6.13
N ALA A 42 -18.63 16.92 -6.40
CA ALA A 42 -19.16 15.64 -5.95
C ALA A 42 -19.18 15.54 -4.42
N ASP A 43 -20.15 14.77 -3.87
CA ASP A 43 -20.27 14.54 -2.42
C ASP A 43 -19.00 13.91 -1.81
N ASN A 44 -18.30 13.11 -2.62
CA ASN A 44 -17.07 12.43 -2.22
C ASN A 44 -16.01 12.67 -3.30
N PRO A 45 -15.18 13.71 -3.16
CA PRO A 45 -14.12 14.03 -4.11
C PRO A 45 -12.91 13.10 -3.95
N VAL A 46 -12.13 12.90 -5.04
CA VAL A 46 -10.83 12.23 -4.98
C VAL A 46 -9.75 13.16 -4.46
N VAL A 47 -8.70 12.58 -3.89
CA VAL A 47 -7.52 13.33 -3.47
C VAL A 47 -6.75 13.82 -4.70
N LYS A 48 -6.40 15.10 -4.70
CA LYS A 48 -5.66 15.80 -5.77
C LYS A 48 -4.43 16.51 -5.19
N ASP A 49 -3.39 16.66 -5.98
CA ASP A 49 -2.21 17.45 -5.63
C ASP A 49 -2.50 18.97 -5.72
N ALA A 50 -1.49 19.80 -5.44
CA ALA A 50 -1.61 21.26 -5.51
C ALA A 50 -1.90 21.80 -6.93
N HIS A 51 -1.79 20.97 -7.95
CA HIS A 51 -2.09 21.30 -9.36
C HIS A 51 -3.44 20.72 -9.81
N GLY A 52 -4.26 20.22 -8.88
CA GLY A 52 -5.55 19.62 -9.19
C GLY A 52 -5.48 18.22 -9.81
N ARG A 53 -4.31 17.57 -9.83
CA ARG A 53 -4.13 16.24 -10.44
C ARG A 53 -4.37 15.15 -9.43
N PRO A 54 -5.20 14.13 -9.74
CA PRO A 54 -5.37 12.97 -8.89
C PRO A 54 -4.03 12.26 -8.64
N TYR A 55 -3.86 11.74 -7.42
CA TYR A 55 -2.77 10.85 -7.09
C TYR A 55 -3.24 9.79 -6.09
N VAL A 56 -2.49 8.71 -5.95
CA VAL A 56 -2.72 7.71 -4.91
C VAL A 56 -1.71 7.91 -3.79
N PRO A 57 -2.15 8.30 -2.58
CA PRO A 57 -1.23 8.44 -1.46
C PRO A 57 -0.50 7.14 -1.16
N GLY A 58 0.80 7.22 -0.92
CA GLY A 58 1.60 6.06 -0.53
C GLY A 58 1.07 5.37 0.72
N SER A 59 0.49 6.12 1.65
CA SER A 59 -0.19 5.60 2.83
C SER A 59 -1.40 4.72 2.50
N THR A 60 -2.14 5.04 1.43
CA THR A 60 -3.30 4.25 0.96
C THR A 60 -2.84 2.90 0.40
N LEU A 61 -1.85 2.90 -0.50
CA LEU A 61 -1.25 1.67 -1.03
C LEU A 61 -0.66 0.81 0.08
N ARG A 62 0.20 1.41 0.89
CA ARG A 62 0.86 0.74 2.01
C ARG A 62 -0.13 0.15 3.00
N GLY A 63 -1.15 0.91 3.36
CA GLY A 63 -2.19 0.48 4.31
C GLY A 63 -3.02 -0.68 3.75
N ARG A 64 -3.37 -0.67 2.45
CA ARG A 64 -4.13 -1.75 1.84
C ARG A 64 -3.31 -3.03 1.71
N ILE A 65 -2.06 -2.94 1.25
CA ILE A 65 -1.13 -4.08 1.18
C ILE A 65 -0.97 -4.71 2.56
N ARG A 66 -0.76 -3.91 3.61
CA ARG A 66 -0.65 -4.39 4.99
C ARG A 66 -1.91 -5.12 5.44
N ALA A 67 -3.09 -4.54 5.24
CA ALA A 67 -4.36 -5.16 5.66
C ALA A 67 -4.59 -6.51 4.97
N LEU A 68 -4.26 -6.63 3.69
CA LEU A 68 -4.38 -7.87 2.93
C LEU A 68 -3.40 -8.94 3.42
N LEU A 69 -2.17 -8.56 3.72
CA LEU A 69 -1.18 -9.46 4.31
C LEU A 69 -1.58 -9.91 5.72
N GLU A 70 -2.07 -9.00 6.58
CA GLU A 70 -2.62 -9.35 7.90
C GLU A 70 -3.76 -10.36 7.80
N GLN A 71 -4.65 -10.22 6.81
CA GLN A 71 -5.74 -11.16 6.55
C GLN A 71 -5.22 -12.52 6.05
N SER A 72 -4.32 -12.52 5.08
CA SER A 72 -3.79 -13.74 4.46
C SER A 72 -2.96 -14.59 5.41
N THR A 73 -2.31 -13.97 6.39
CA THR A 73 -1.50 -14.64 7.42
C THR A 73 -2.29 -14.98 8.68
N GLY A 74 -3.60 -14.65 8.74
CA GLY A 74 -4.45 -14.88 9.90
C GLY A 74 -4.21 -13.92 11.07
N MET A 75 -3.47 -12.84 10.86
CA MET A 75 -3.18 -11.84 11.90
C MET A 75 -4.29 -10.81 12.10
N ALA A 76 -5.32 -10.79 11.24
CA ALA A 76 -6.49 -9.91 11.35
C ALA A 76 -7.56 -10.44 12.32
N ILE A 77 -7.16 -10.98 13.47
CA ILE A 77 -8.05 -11.52 14.51
C ILE A 77 -7.89 -10.76 15.83
N PRO A 78 -8.91 -10.73 16.71
CA PRO A 78 -8.88 -9.89 17.91
C PRO A 78 -7.69 -10.13 18.86
N SER A 79 -7.16 -11.34 18.92
CA SER A 79 -5.97 -11.65 19.74
C SER A 79 -4.67 -11.07 19.21
N GLU A 80 -4.61 -10.76 17.91
CA GLU A 80 -3.41 -10.26 17.21
C GLU A 80 -3.50 -8.77 16.87
N LEU A 81 -4.70 -8.16 17.02
CA LEU A 81 -4.93 -6.75 16.73
C LEU A 81 -4.83 -5.90 17.99
N VAL A 82 -4.27 -4.71 17.85
CA VAL A 82 -4.22 -3.67 18.87
C VAL A 82 -4.93 -2.41 18.43
N PHE A 83 -5.38 -1.61 19.41
CA PHE A 83 -5.93 -0.29 19.14
C PHE A 83 -4.81 0.74 19.00
N ILE A 84 -4.69 1.36 17.84
CA ILE A 84 -3.76 2.48 17.61
C ILE A 84 -4.45 3.85 17.69
N SER A 85 -5.78 3.89 17.59
CA SER A 85 -6.57 5.11 17.76
C SER A 85 -7.99 4.75 18.20
N LYS A 86 -8.47 5.45 19.24
CA LYS A 86 -9.86 5.40 19.71
C LYS A 86 -10.38 6.83 19.82
N ARG A 87 -11.20 7.27 18.87
CA ARG A 87 -11.78 8.63 18.88
C ARG A 87 -13.26 8.60 18.47
N LYS A 88 -14.15 9.09 19.32
CA LYS A 88 -15.58 9.33 19.04
C LYS A 88 -16.25 8.22 18.24
N GLY A 89 -16.10 6.96 18.67
CA GLY A 89 -16.67 5.80 17.99
C GLY A 89 -15.93 5.33 16.75
N GLN A 90 -14.83 5.98 16.37
CA GLN A 90 -13.91 5.49 15.35
C GLN A 90 -12.71 4.83 16.01
N GLU A 91 -12.53 3.56 15.74
CA GLU A 91 -11.40 2.77 16.25
C GLU A 91 -10.58 2.26 15.07
N VAL A 92 -9.28 2.43 15.15
CA VAL A 92 -8.34 1.87 14.16
C VAL A 92 -7.57 0.75 14.84
N ARG A 93 -7.61 -0.41 14.22
CA ARG A 93 -7.00 -1.65 14.70
C ARG A 93 -6.03 -2.15 13.66
N ILE A 94 -4.83 -2.53 14.08
CA ILE A 94 -3.82 -3.14 13.22
C ILE A 94 -3.14 -4.28 13.94
N HIS A 95 -2.52 -5.19 13.20
CA HIS A 95 -1.64 -6.19 13.79
C HIS A 95 -0.38 -5.53 14.36
N GLN A 96 -0.05 -5.89 15.61
CA GLN A 96 1.22 -5.58 16.24
C GLN A 96 1.64 -6.77 17.09
N SER A 97 2.93 -7.09 17.08
CA SER A 97 3.51 -8.23 17.77
C SER A 97 4.72 -7.79 18.60
N ASP A 98 4.98 -8.44 19.73
CA ASP A 98 6.20 -8.32 20.50
C ASP A 98 7.32 -9.25 19.99
N ARG A 99 7.01 -10.15 19.03
CA ARG A 99 7.98 -11.04 18.41
C ARG A 99 8.88 -10.26 17.47
N PRO A 100 10.20 -10.32 17.64
CA PRO A 100 11.14 -9.56 16.81
C PRO A 100 11.15 -10.02 15.33
N ASP A 101 10.79 -11.28 15.08
CA ASP A 101 10.78 -11.95 13.78
C ASP A 101 9.42 -11.88 13.04
N ASP A 102 8.46 -11.11 13.56
CA ASP A 102 7.19 -10.93 12.90
C ASP A 102 7.36 -10.15 11.59
N GLU A 103 7.25 -10.85 10.46
CA GLU A 103 7.53 -10.32 9.12
C GLU A 103 6.67 -9.10 8.75
N ILE A 104 5.38 -9.07 9.19
CA ILE A 104 4.50 -7.92 8.93
C ILE A 104 4.99 -6.72 9.73
N CYS A 105 5.32 -6.92 11.01
CA CYS A 105 5.85 -5.86 11.85
C CYS A 105 7.25 -5.41 11.41
N VAL A 106 8.08 -6.29 10.85
CA VAL A 106 9.35 -5.91 10.24
C VAL A 106 9.14 -5.11 8.97
N LEU A 107 8.29 -5.58 8.06
CA LEU A 107 8.02 -4.91 6.78
C LEU A 107 7.41 -3.50 6.97
N PHE A 108 6.39 -3.39 7.83
CA PHE A 108 5.62 -2.15 8.01
C PHE A 108 6.01 -1.33 9.26
N GLY A 109 6.98 -1.78 10.01
CA GLY A 109 7.41 -1.12 11.23
C GLY A 109 6.56 -1.48 12.45
N ARG A 110 7.21 -1.38 13.60
CA ARG A 110 6.65 -1.61 14.94
C ARG A 110 6.92 -0.40 15.81
N SER A 111 5.87 0.06 16.50
CA SER A 111 6.01 1.07 17.52
C SER A 111 6.34 0.42 18.89
N PRO A 112 7.27 0.98 19.67
CA PRO A 112 7.48 0.52 21.04
C PRO A 112 6.34 0.99 21.94
N GLY A 113 6.20 0.32 23.09
CA GLY A 113 5.28 0.68 24.15
C GLY A 113 4.17 -0.32 24.39
N ARG A 114 3.30 0.04 25.33
CA ARG A 114 2.15 -0.77 25.72
C ARG A 114 0.95 -0.42 24.84
N MET A 115 0.32 -1.45 24.28
CA MET A 115 -0.85 -1.32 23.41
C MET A 115 -1.94 -2.28 23.87
N GLU A 116 -3.18 -1.79 23.91
CA GLU A 116 -4.35 -2.59 24.27
C GLU A 116 -4.73 -3.52 23.10
N LYS A 117 -4.89 -4.82 23.38
CA LYS A 117 -5.39 -5.80 22.40
C LYS A 117 -6.91 -5.72 22.26
N VAL A 118 -7.40 -5.95 21.06
CA VAL A 118 -8.85 -6.01 20.76
C VAL A 118 -9.52 -7.18 21.49
N GLY A 119 -8.83 -8.31 21.62
CA GLY A 119 -9.29 -9.51 22.34
C GLY A 119 -9.15 -9.43 23.86
N GLY A 120 -8.72 -8.28 24.40
CA GLY A 120 -8.44 -8.09 25.82
C GLY A 120 -6.98 -8.35 26.20
N GLY A 121 -6.53 -7.71 27.29
CA GLY A 121 -5.14 -7.68 27.70
C GLY A 121 -4.33 -6.66 26.93
N ASP A 122 -3.04 -6.66 27.19
CA ASP A 122 -2.08 -5.73 26.58
C ASP A 122 -0.91 -6.49 25.95
N ILE A 123 -0.28 -5.85 25.00
CA ILE A 123 1.04 -6.21 24.48
C ILE A 123 2.01 -5.08 24.86
N GLU A 124 3.18 -5.44 25.32
CA GLU A 124 4.25 -4.50 25.58
C GLU A 124 5.45 -4.84 24.68
N SER A 125 5.68 -3.99 23.70
CA SER A 125 6.85 -4.12 22.83
C SER A 125 7.98 -3.24 23.33
N ASN A 126 9.08 -3.86 23.74
CA ASN A 126 10.30 -3.17 24.17
C ASN A 126 11.21 -2.79 22.99
N HIS A 127 10.81 -3.12 21.77
CA HIS A 127 11.63 -2.87 20.58
C HIS A 127 10.88 -1.98 19.58
N ALA A 128 11.52 -0.87 19.19
CA ALA A 128 11.16 -0.19 17.95
C ALA A 128 11.74 -0.97 16.76
N THR A 129 10.92 -1.30 15.80
CA THR A 129 11.40 -1.87 14.53
C THR A 129 11.13 -0.84 13.43
N PRO A 130 12.17 -0.20 12.86
CA PRO A 130 11.99 0.71 11.74
C PRO A 130 11.31 -0.01 10.58
N ALA A 131 10.36 0.65 9.93
CA ALA A 131 9.74 0.09 8.73
C ALA A 131 10.81 -0.15 7.66
N ARG A 132 10.78 -1.33 7.04
CA ARG A 132 11.64 -1.65 5.89
C ARG A 132 11.05 -1.09 4.60
N LEU A 133 9.72 -1.04 4.50
CA LEU A 133 9.00 -0.61 3.30
C LEU A 133 8.62 0.87 3.36
N SER A 134 9.12 1.63 2.40
CA SER A 134 8.67 2.97 2.06
C SER A 134 7.86 2.93 0.77
N VAL A 135 6.64 3.47 0.77
CA VAL A 135 5.77 3.59 -0.39
C VAL A 135 5.55 5.07 -0.65
N PHE A 136 5.93 5.54 -1.82
CA PHE A 136 5.79 6.93 -2.21
C PHE A 136 4.39 7.20 -2.80
N ASP A 137 3.99 8.45 -2.80
CA ASP A 137 2.77 8.86 -3.48
C ASP A 137 2.89 8.55 -4.97
N ALA A 138 1.84 7.99 -5.53
CA ALA A 138 1.78 7.59 -6.93
C ALA A 138 1.02 8.65 -7.74
N PRO A 139 1.71 9.53 -8.49
CA PRO A 139 1.07 10.53 -9.34
C PRO A 139 0.41 9.88 -10.54
N LEU A 140 -0.70 10.47 -10.99
CA LEU A 140 -1.34 10.12 -12.26
C LEU A 140 -0.34 10.33 -13.42
N VAL A 141 -0.34 9.42 -14.37
CA VAL A 141 0.31 9.58 -15.68
C VAL A 141 -0.67 10.31 -16.60
N PRO A 142 -0.52 11.61 -16.87
CA PRO A 142 -1.55 12.42 -17.56
C PRO A 142 -1.87 11.88 -18.97
N GLU A 143 -0.87 11.28 -19.63
CA GLU A 143 -0.98 10.71 -20.98
C GLU A 143 -1.84 9.45 -21.00
N SER A 144 -2.12 8.85 -19.82
CA SER A 144 -3.03 7.71 -19.71
C SER A 144 -4.50 8.10 -19.87
N ILE A 145 -4.83 9.36 -19.65
CA ILE A 145 -6.17 9.91 -19.93
C ILE A 145 -6.20 10.36 -21.40
N THR A 146 -6.74 9.50 -22.24
CA THR A 146 -6.78 9.75 -23.70
C THR A 146 -7.71 10.89 -24.06
N PRO A 147 -7.55 11.52 -25.26
CA PRO A 147 -8.51 12.53 -25.74
C PRO A 147 -9.95 12.03 -25.75
N GLN A 148 -10.19 10.78 -26.15
CA GLN A 148 -11.52 10.18 -26.18
C GLN A 148 -12.12 10.04 -24.78
N MET A 149 -11.29 9.69 -23.77
CA MET A 149 -11.75 9.66 -22.38
C MET A 149 -12.16 11.05 -21.90
N ARG A 150 -11.38 12.09 -22.22
CA ARG A 150 -11.66 13.48 -21.81
C ARG A 150 -13.01 14.01 -22.31
N GLU A 151 -13.47 13.54 -23.47
CA GLU A 151 -14.79 13.91 -24.01
C GLU A 151 -15.97 13.41 -23.17
N THR A 152 -15.75 12.41 -22.33
CA THR A 152 -16.78 11.76 -21.50
C THR A 152 -16.62 11.99 -20.00
N LEU A 153 -15.55 12.68 -19.59
CA LEU A 153 -15.31 12.98 -18.18
C LEU A 153 -16.09 14.20 -17.73
N ASP A 154 -16.48 14.23 -16.46
CA ASP A 154 -17.17 15.37 -15.83
C ASP A 154 -16.19 16.50 -15.47
N ASP A 155 -14.91 16.18 -15.26
CA ASP A 155 -13.77 17.06 -15.07
C ASP A 155 -12.63 16.56 -15.98
N GLU A 156 -11.56 17.35 -16.18
CA GLU A 156 -10.45 16.99 -17.08
C GLU A 156 -9.84 15.61 -16.85
N LEU A 157 -9.85 15.13 -15.60
CA LEU A 157 -9.14 13.92 -15.18
C LEU A 157 -10.02 12.93 -14.39
N THR A 158 -11.30 13.26 -14.16
CA THR A 158 -12.19 12.47 -13.30
C THR A 158 -13.61 12.36 -13.86
N GLU A 159 -14.30 11.30 -13.46
CA GLU A 159 -15.70 11.03 -13.75
C GLU A 159 -16.53 11.02 -12.46
N VAL A 160 -17.81 11.33 -12.57
CA VAL A 160 -18.77 11.26 -11.45
C VAL A 160 -19.66 10.04 -11.60
N LYS A 161 -19.56 9.12 -10.66
CA LYS A 161 -20.46 7.96 -10.55
C LYS A 161 -21.62 8.27 -9.63
N SER A 162 -22.85 8.18 -10.12
CA SER A 162 -24.05 8.23 -9.29
C SER A 162 -24.36 6.85 -8.70
N GLU A 163 -24.62 6.79 -7.40
CA GLU A 163 -25.05 5.60 -6.66
C GLU A 163 -26.34 5.92 -5.90
N ASN A 164 -27.27 4.96 -5.81
CA ASN A 164 -28.50 5.09 -5.03
C ASN A 164 -28.54 4.07 -3.89
N ALA A 165 -28.85 4.54 -2.69
CA ALA A 165 -29.30 3.68 -1.61
C ALA A 165 -30.84 3.71 -1.58
N ILE A 166 -31.47 2.55 -1.72
CA ILE A 166 -32.95 2.44 -1.75
C ILE A 166 -33.40 1.90 -0.39
N ASP A 167 -34.29 2.64 0.28
CA ASP A 167 -34.97 2.17 1.49
C ASP A 167 -35.84 0.95 1.19
N ARG A 168 -35.67 -0.11 1.96
CA ARG A 168 -36.31 -1.41 1.69
C ARG A 168 -37.82 -1.45 2.02
N ILE A 169 -38.31 -0.48 2.78
CA ILE A 169 -39.70 -0.40 3.20
C ILE A 169 -40.49 0.60 2.35
N THR A 170 -39.91 1.80 2.17
CA THR A 170 -40.60 2.92 1.51
C THR A 170 -40.24 3.05 0.03
N SER A 171 -39.24 2.31 -0.45
CA SER A 171 -38.63 2.45 -1.79
C SER A 171 -38.07 3.86 -2.06
N HIS A 172 -37.87 4.66 -1.04
CA HIS A 172 -37.25 5.97 -1.18
C HIS A 172 -35.79 5.84 -1.63
N ALA A 173 -35.40 6.57 -2.67
CA ALA A 173 -34.04 6.61 -3.19
C ALA A 173 -33.24 7.75 -2.52
N ASN A 174 -32.06 7.43 -2.02
CA ASN A 174 -31.09 8.41 -1.51
C ASN A 174 -29.88 8.44 -2.45
N PRO A 175 -29.87 9.32 -3.46
CA PRO A 175 -28.78 9.43 -4.41
C PRO A 175 -27.55 10.07 -3.74
N ARG A 176 -26.37 9.64 -4.18
CA ARG A 176 -25.08 10.21 -3.83
C ARG A 176 -24.14 10.14 -5.03
N THR A 177 -23.21 11.06 -5.08
CA THR A 177 -22.20 11.14 -6.12
C THR A 177 -20.82 10.75 -5.59
N LEU A 178 -20.06 10.05 -6.40
CA LEU A 178 -18.72 9.58 -6.10
C LEU A 178 -17.80 9.97 -7.26
N GLU A 179 -16.84 10.85 -7.01
CA GLU A 179 -15.80 11.17 -7.98
C GLU A 179 -14.81 10.01 -8.09
N ARG A 180 -14.37 9.67 -9.29
CA ARG A 180 -13.41 8.60 -9.57
C ARG A 180 -12.44 9.02 -10.66
N VAL A 181 -11.21 8.52 -10.57
CA VAL A 181 -10.33 8.47 -11.73
C VAL A 181 -10.85 7.36 -12.65
N PRO A 182 -10.97 7.58 -13.98
CA PRO A 182 -11.59 6.62 -14.88
C PRO A 182 -10.79 5.33 -15.05
N ALA A 183 -11.46 4.26 -15.47
CA ALA A 183 -10.80 3.04 -15.92
C ALA A 183 -9.84 3.34 -17.07
N GLY A 184 -8.70 2.64 -17.12
CA GLY A 184 -7.62 2.88 -18.10
C GLY A 184 -6.58 3.92 -17.64
N ALA A 185 -6.86 4.70 -16.60
CA ALA A 185 -5.87 5.59 -16.00
C ALA A 185 -4.69 4.82 -15.39
N ARG A 186 -3.50 5.41 -15.44
CA ARG A 186 -2.28 4.83 -14.89
C ARG A 186 -1.65 5.76 -13.86
N PHE A 187 -1.07 5.16 -12.82
CA PHE A 187 -0.33 5.86 -11.78
C PHE A 187 1.10 5.34 -11.73
N ARG A 188 2.07 6.25 -11.60
CA ARG A 188 3.47 5.89 -11.47
C ARG A 188 3.77 5.49 -10.04
N VAL A 189 4.08 4.21 -9.80
CA VAL A 189 4.39 3.68 -8.47
C VAL A 189 5.89 3.64 -8.22
N ARG A 190 6.27 3.92 -6.97
CA ARG A 190 7.62 3.75 -6.47
C ARG A 190 7.59 3.25 -5.04
N MET A 191 8.31 2.16 -4.78
CA MET A 191 8.49 1.57 -3.45
C MET A 191 9.96 1.32 -3.20
N VAL A 192 10.40 1.47 -1.96
CA VAL A 192 11.78 1.19 -1.54
C VAL A 192 11.72 0.25 -0.35
N LEU A 193 12.44 -0.86 -0.46
CA LEU A 193 12.58 -1.83 0.59
C LEU A 193 14.03 -1.82 1.10
N ASP A 194 14.23 -1.45 2.35
CA ASP A 194 15.52 -1.45 3.03
C ASP A 194 15.84 -2.87 3.52
N ILE A 195 17.05 -3.33 3.22
CA ILE A 195 17.60 -4.59 3.72
C ILE A 195 18.66 -4.22 4.75
N LEU A 196 18.35 -4.45 6.03
CA LEU A 196 19.19 -4.06 7.16
C LEU A 196 19.86 -5.25 7.87
N CYS A 197 19.38 -6.46 7.61
CA CYS A 197 19.97 -7.71 8.10
C CYS A 197 19.70 -8.84 7.09
N VAL A 198 20.33 -9.98 7.25
CA VAL A 198 20.21 -11.12 6.31
C VAL A 198 18.79 -11.66 6.28
N GLU A 199 18.11 -11.67 7.42
CA GLU A 199 16.74 -12.14 7.58
C GLU A 199 15.73 -11.32 6.75
N ASP A 200 16.05 -10.05 6.44
CA ASP A 200 15.22 -9.21 5.60
C ASP A 200 15.15 -9.71 4.13
N SER A 201 15.96 -10.72 3.74
CA SER A 201 15.93 -11.35 2.40
C SER A 201 14.58 -11.97 2.03
N ALA A 202 13.74 -12.32 2.99
CA ALA A 202 12.38 -12.82 2.77
C ALA A 202 11.35 -11.74 2.42
N LEU A 203 11.61 -10.48 2.79
CA LEU A 203 10.63 -9.39 2.66
C LEU A 203 10.24 -9.04 1.21
N PRO A 204 11.11 -9.15 0.19
CA PRO A 204 10.70 -8.95 -1.20
C PRO A 204 9.59 -9.90 -1.66
N ALA A 205 9.63 -11.16 -1.23
CA ALA A 205 8.60 -12.15 -1.52
C ALA A 205 7.27 -11.79 -0.84
N LEU A 206 7.32 -11.35 0.41
CA LEU A 206 6.14 -10.88 1.15
C LEU A 206 5.53 -9.63 0.48
N LEU A 207 6.35 -8.68 0.02
CA LEU A 207 5.87 -7.51 -0.71
C LEU A 207 5.14 -7.90 -2.00
N THR A 208 5.73 -8.79 -2.82
CA THR A 208 5.09 -9.25 -4.06
C THR A 208 3.82 -10.03 -3.81
N GLN A 209 3.75 -10.83 -2.72
CA GLN A 209 2.51 -11.46 -2.27
C GLN A 209 1.43 -10.40 -1.98
N GLY A 210 1.78 -9.33 -1.27
CA GLY A 210 0.86 -8.25 -0.97
C GLY A 210 0.35 -7.51 -2.22
N LEU A 211 1.20 -7.32 -3.23
CA LEU A 211 0.80 -6.75 -4.52
C LEU A 211 -0.18 -7.67 -5.27
N ARG A 212 0.08 -8.99 -5.31
CA ARG A 212 -0.85 -9.97 -5.92
C ARG A 212 -2.21 -9.98 -5.24
N LEU A 213 -2.23 -9.98 -3.91
CA LEU A 213 -3.48 -9.90 -3.15
C LEU A 213 -4.26 -8.61 -3.49
N LEU A 214 -3.55 -7.51 -3.75
CA LEU A 214 -4.19 -6.25 -4.12
C LEU A 214 -4.78 -6.29 -5.53
N GLU A 215 -4.16 -6.98 -6.50
CA GLU A 215 -4.71 -7.17 -7.85
C GLU A 215 -6.02 -7.96 -7.86
N ASP A 216 -6.17 -8.92 -6.92
CA ASP A 216 -7.39 -9.71 -6.74
C ASP A 216 -8.44 -9.03 -5.85
N ASP A 217 -8.14 -7.86 -5.31
CA ASP A 217 -9.03 -7.10 -4.42
C ASP A 217 -9.32 -5.70 -5.01
N ALA A 218 -9.52 -4.71 -4.13
CA ALA A 218 -9.79 -3.34 -4.52
C ALA A 218 -9.00 -2.33 -3.68
N LEU A 219 -8.52 -1.28 -4.34
CA LEU A 219 -7.90 -0.12 -3.73
C LEU A 219 -8.92 0.99 -3.55
N GLY A 220 -8.89 1.68 -2.41
CA GLY A 220 -9.74 2.82 -2.15
C GLY A 220 -11.20 2.47 -1.81
N GLY A 221 -12.10 3.40 -2.09
CA GLY A 221 -13.52 3.29 -1.76
C GLY A 221 -14.35 2.59 -2.84
N GLY A 222 -15.46 1.96 -2.42
CA GLY A 222 -16.42 1.37 -3.35
C GLY A 222 -16.00 0.03 -3.95
N GLY A 223 -15.02 -0.69 -3.40
CA GLY A 223 -14.54 -1.96 -3.90
C GLY A 223 -15.63 -3.01 -4.08
N SER A 224 -16.52 -3.18 -3.11
CA SER A 224 -17.67 -4.08 -3.19
C SER A 224 -18.74 -3.67 -4.23
N ARG A 225 -18.57 -2.52 -4.88
CA ARG A 225 -19.49 -1.94 -5.87
C ARG A 225 -18.81 -1.65 -7.21
N GLY A 226 -17.72 -2.39 -7.50
CA GLY A 226 -17.05 -2.38 -8.80
C GLY A 226 -16.10 -1.20 -9.03
N SER A 227 -15.55 -0.61 -7.97
CA SER A 227 -14.50 0.42 -8.05
C SER A 227 -13.17 -0.12 -7.51
N GLY A 228 -12.06 0.40 -7.99
CA GLY A 228 -10.75 0.22 -7.37
C GLY A 228 -9.99 -1.05 -7.76
N ARG A 229 -10.41 -1.79 -8.78
CA ARG A 229 -9.61 -2.90 -9.31
C ARG A 229 -8.39 -2.35 -10.03
N VAL A 230 -7.23 -2.83 -9.65
CA VAL A 230 -5.94 -2.36 -10.18
C VAL A 230 -5.05 -3.51 -10.59
N ARG A 231 -4.10 -3.24 -11.49
CA ARG A 231 -3.05 -4.16 -11.92
C ARG A 231 -1.70 -3.42 -11.95
N PHE A 232 -0.64 -4.12 -11.62
CA PHE A 232 0.72 -3.57 -11.69
C PHE A 232 1.44 -4.13 -12.91
N ASP A 233 1.91 -3.23 -13.76
CA ASP A 233 2.60 -3.56 -15.00
C ASP A 233 3.90 -2.77 -15.13
N ASN A 234 4.74 -3.22 -16.08
CA ASN A 234 6.01 -2.58 -16.41
C ASN A 234 6.91 -2.36 -15.18
N LEU A 235 6.88 -3.35 -14.27
CA LEU A 235 7.64 -3.29 -13.04
C LEU A 235 9.13 -3.46 -13.33
N LYS A 236 9.92 -2.55 -12.76
CA LYS A 236 11.38 -2.63 -12.70
C LYS A 236 11.80 -2.74 -11.26
N MET A 237 12.61 -3.75 -10.93
CA MET A 237 13.23 -3.90 -9.61
C MET A 237 14.73 -3.80 -9.72
N THR A 238 15.33 -2.95 -8.90
CA THR A 238 16.76 -2.66 -8.89
C THR A 238 17.32 -2.85 -7.49
N TRP A 239 18.46 -3.55 -7.39
CA TRP A 239 19.24 -3.66 -6.17
C TRP A 239 20.36 -2.63 -6.12
N ARG A 240 20.46 -1.90 -5.02
CA ARG A 240 21.54 -0.98 -4.68
C ARG A 240 22.17 -1.42 -3.36
N GLY A 241 23.30 -2.12 -3.45
CA GLY A 241 24.08 -2.53 -2.28
C GLY A 241 24.71 -1.33 -1.56
N LYS A 242 25.26 -1.56 -0.36
CA LYS A 242 25.97 -0.52 0.41
C LYS A 242 27.06 0.21 -0.38
N ASP A 243 27.75 -0.50 -1.26
CA ASP A 243 28.87 0.04 -2.06
C ASP A 243 28.39 0.99 -3.15
N TYR A 244 27.15 0.88 -3.62
CA TYR A 244 26.52 1.88 -4.49
C TYR A 244 26.56 3.27 -3.83
N TYR A 245 26.23 3.35 -2.55
CA TYR A 245 26.18 4.60 -1.79
C TYR A 245 27.56 5.06 -1.30
N ALA A 246 28.47 4.12 -1.01
CA ALA A 246 29.77 4.42 -0.43
C ALA A 246 30.84 4.75 -1.50
N SER A 247 30.83 4.08 -2.64
CA SER A 247 31.90 4.18 -3.65
C SER A 247 31.39 4.37 -5.08
N GLY A 248 30.06 4.51 -5.29
CA GLY A 248 29.49 4.65 -6.63
C GLY A 248 29.51 3.36 -7.44
N ALA A 249 29.50 2.19 -6.78
CA ALA A 249 29.37 0.91 -7.47
C ALA A 249 28.06 0.86 -8.29
N ALA A 250 28.04 0.05 -9.35
CA ALA A 250 26.87 -0.06 -10.22
C ALA A 250 25.68 -0.70 -9.47
N GLU A 251 24.48 -0.24 -9.76
CA GLU A 251 23.26 -0.93 -9.37
C GLU A 251 23.06 -2.21 -10.19
N ARG A 252 22.34 -3.17 -9.64
CA ARG A 252 22.01 -4.42 -10.32
C ARG A 252 20.52 -4.46 -10.63
N GLU A 253 20.16 -4.54 -11.89
CA GLU A 253 18.79 -4.79 -12.30
C GLU A 253 18.41 -6.23 -11.97
N ILE A 254 17.29 -6.41 -11.23
CA ILE A 254 16.74 -7.70 -10.86
C ILE A 254 15.67 -8.15 -11.86
N ALA A 255 14.80 -7.22 -12.25
CA ALA A 255 13.77 -7.43 -13.25
C ALA A 255 13.43 -6.11 -13.94
N ALA A 256 12.97 -6.19 -15.21
CA ALA A 256 12.45 -5.05 -15.95
C ALA A 256 11.28 -5.49 -16.86
N GLY A 257 10.28 -4.61 -17.00
CA GLY A 257 9.08 -4.86 -17.82
C GLY A 257 8.22 -6.01 -17.33
N ALA A 258 8.29 -6.35 -16.03
CA ALA A 258 7.60 -7.48 -15.43
C ALA A 258 6.20 -7.11 -14.95
N ASP A 259 5.29 -8.07 -14.90
CA ASP A 259 4.13 -8.05 -14.01
C ASP A 259 4.49 -8.61 -12.62
N VAL A 260 3.54 -8.60 -11.68
CA VAL A 260 3.81 -9.08 -10.31
C VAL A 260 4.17 -10.57 -10.27
N ALA A 261 3.58 -11.39 -11.14
CA ALA A 261 3.84 -12.83 -11.17
C ALA A 261 5.28 -13.13 -11.67
N ALA A 262 5.70 -12.48 -12.75
CA ALA A 262 7.05 -12.59 -13.27
C ALA A 262 8.09 -12.07 -12.28
N LEU A 263 7.80 -10.96 -11.60
CA LEU A 263 8.67 -10.42 -10.55
C LEU A 263 8.82 -11.40 -9.38
N GLN A 264 7.72 -12.02 -8.93
CA GLN A 264 7.75 -13.03 -7.88
C GLN A 264 8.58 -14.25 -8.27
N ALA A 265 8.41 -14.76 -9.49
CA ALA A 265 9.21 -15.89 -9.99
C ALA A 265 10.70 -15.55 -9.99
N LYS A 266 11.06 -14.33 -10.43
CA LYS A 266 12.45 -13.87 -10.46
C LYS A 266 13.06 -13.77 -9.05
N LEU A 267 12.31 -13.30 -8.08
CA LEU A 267 12.76 -13.24 -6.68
C LEU A 267 12.97 -14.63 -6.09
N GLN A 268 12.14 -15.62 -6.44
CA GLN A 268 12.33 -17.01 -6.03
C GLN A 268 13.59 -17.63 -6.61
N GLU A 269 13.96 -17.31 -7.89
CA GLU A 269 15.20 -17.77 -8.50
C GLU A 269 16.45 -17.20 -7.80
N ILE A 270 16.39 -15.94 -7.37
CA ILE A 270 17.52 -15.24 -6.75
C ILE A 270 17.70 -15.68 -5.30
N GLY A 271 16.58 -15.91 -4.56
CA GLY A 271 16.60 -16.35 -3.17
C GLY A 271 17.54 -15.52 -2.29
N ASP A 272 18.23 -16.19 -1.39
CA ASP A 272 19.15 -15.55 -0.44
C ASP A 272 20.42 -14.95 -1.12
N SER A 273 20.67 -15.26 -2.38
CA SER A 273 21.82 -14.68 -3.12
C SER A 273 21.69 -13.17 -3.32
N LEU A 274 20.51 -12.60 -3.08
CA LEU A 274 20.32 -11.15 -3.11
C LEU A 274 21.19 -10.43 -2.08
N VAL A 275 21.36 -11.02 -0.90
CA VAL A 275 22.02 -10.42 0.27
C VAL A 275 23.49 -10.90 0.39
N ALA A 276 23.84 -11.99 -0.28
CA ALA A 276 25.17 -12.60 -0.23
C ALA A 276 26.21 -11.91 -1.13
N ALA A 277 25.86 -10.87 -1.88
CA ALA A 277 26.72 -10.19 -2.85
C ALA A 277 27.26 -8.85 -2.35
#